data_2e60e080169bcd0d90c19db2eecd6b86
#
_entry.id   2e60e080169bcd0d90c19db2eecd6b86
#
_cell.length_a   1.000
_cell.length_b   1.000
_cell.length_c   1.000
_cell.angle_alpha   90.00
_cell.angle_beta   90.00
_cell.angle_gamma   90.00
#
_symmetry.space_group_name_H-M   'P 1'
#
loop_
_entity.id
_entity.type
_entity.pdbx_description
1 polymer ?
#
loop_
_entity_poly.entity_id
_entity_poly.type
_entity_poly.pdbx_seq_one_letter_code
_entity_poly.pdbx_strand_id
1 'polypeptide(L)'
;SVAVGLTPEMLPMIVTTCLAKGAMSMSKKKTIVKNLNSIQNFGAMDVLCTDKTGTLTQDKVVLEYHMDVTGKEDIRVLRHAYLNSYFQTGYKNLMDIAIIERTEEEEAANHQLADLSAVYHKVDEIPFDFTRRRLSTVVEDTSGKRQMITKGAIEEMLSICSHAEYQGEVQPLTDQIRQAILKTVADLNE
;
A
#
# COMPACT_ATOMS: atom_id res chain seq x y z
N SER A 1 -39.50 7.56 40.87
CA SER A 1 -39.88 6.82 39.65
C SER A 1 -39.81 7.65 38.37
N VAL A 2 -40.05 8.98 38.46
CA VAL A 2 -39.99 9.90 37.28
C VAL A 2 -38.57 10.02 36.73
N ALA A 3 -37.54 10.05 37.54
CA ALA A 3 -36.14 10.17 37.12
C ALA A 3 -35.66 8.95 36.30
N VAL A 4 -36.15 7.75 36.63
CA VAL A 4 -35.78 6.51 35.92
C VAL A 4 -36.46 6.42 34.55
N GLY A 5 -37.67 7.02 34.38
CA GLY A 5 -38.36 7.02 33.10
C GLY A 5 -37.76 8.00 32.07
N LEU A 6 -37.12 9.08 32.52
CA LEU A 6 -36.48 10.08 31.62
C LEU A 6 -35.06 9.74 31.23
N THR A 7 -34.37 8.95 32.03
CA THR A 7 -32.97 8.59 31.81
C THR A 7 -32.72 7.85 30.45
N PRO A 8 -33.52 6.84 30.03
CA PRO A 8 -33.33 6.16 28.76
C PRO A 8 -33.50 7.03 27.53
N GLU A 9 -34.36 8.07 27.60
CA GLU A 9 -34.61 8.97 26.46
C GLU A 9 -33.53 10.05 26.34
N MET A 10 -32.96 10.50 27.44
CA MET A 10 -31.94 11.54 27.46
C MET A 10 -30.54 11.00 27.18
N LEU A 11 -30.27 9.71 27.48
CA LEU A 11 -28.94 9.11 27.33
C LEU A 11 -28.41 9.19 25.90
N PRO A 12 -29.18 8.81 24.86
CA PRO A 12 -28.71 8.94 23.47
C PRO A 12 -28.37 10.36 23.08
N MET A 13 -29.15 11.34 23.56
CA MET A 13 -28.92 12.75 23.28
C MET A 13 -27.64 13.25 23.94
N ILE A 14 -27.36 12.87 25.18
CA ILE A 14 -26.12 13.20 25.89
C ILE A 14 -24.93 12.59 25.19
N VAL A 15 -24.98 11.31 24.82
CA VAL A 15 -23.92 10.60 24.10
C VAL A 15 -23.63 11.28 22.76
N THR A 16 -24.67 11.58 21.96
CA THR A 16 -24.49 12.25 20.66
C THR A 16 -23.88 13.65 20.81
N THR A 17 -24.28 14.39 21.82
CA THR A 17 -23.70 15.72 22.10
C THR A 17 -22.24 15.62 22.51
N CYS A 18 -21.88 14.66 23.34
CA CYS A 18 -20.49 14.42 23.73
C CYS A 18 -19.62 14.00 22.53
N LEU A 19 -20.13 13.13 21.67
CA LEU A 19 -19.42 12.68 20.44
C LEU A 19 -19.24 13.84 19.47
N ALA A 20 -20.26 14.68 19.26
CA ALA A 20 -20.18 15.88 18.41
C ALA A 20 -19.14 16.87 18.94
N LYS A 21 -19.09 17.10 20.25
CA LYS A 21 -18.07 17.94 20.89
C LYS A 21 -16.68 17.38 20.73
N GLY A 22 -16.54 16.07 20.87
CA GLY A 22 -15.28 15.35 20.60
C GLY A 22 -14.82 15.50 19.16
N ALA A 23 -15.71 15.34 18.18
CA ALA A 23 -15.44 15.54 16.76
C ALA A 23 -14.98 16.95 16.45
N MET A 24 -15.61 17.97 17.02
CA MET A 24 -15.20 19.36 16.89
C MET A 24 -13.81 19.64 17.48
N SER A 25 -13.51 19.03 18.62
CA SER A 25 -12.19 19.14 19.23
C SER A 25 -11.10 18.49 18.36
N MET A 26 -11.39 17.32 17.78
CA MET A 26 -10.48 16.61 16.87
C MET A 26 -10.28 17.39 15.56
N SER A 27 -11.34 18.01 15.04
CA SER A 27 -11.26 18.85 13.83
C SER A 27 -10.32 20.04 14.02
N LYS A 28 -10.32 20.66 15.19
CA LYS A 28 -9.34 21.72 15.52
C LYS A 28 -7.90 21.23 15.50
N LYS A 29 -7.68 19.94 15.67
CA LYS A 29 -6.37 19.25 15.56
C LYS A 29 -6.14 18.61 14.18
N LYS A 30 -6.84 19.09 13.16
CA LYS A 30 -6.74 18.61 11.76
C LYS A 30 -7.18 17.15 11.55
N THR A 31 -8.04 16.62 12.39
CA THR A 31 -8.62 15.29 12.24
C THR A 31 -10.10 15.41 11.88
N ILE A 32 -10.52 14.78 10.78
CA ILE A 32 -11.90 14.75 10.32
C ILE A 32 -12.54 13.42 10.69
N VAL A 33 -13.65 13.47 11.42
CA VAL A 33 -14.42 12.28 11.81
C VAL A 33 -15.60 12.12 10.87
N LYS A 34 -15.65 11.03 10.13
CA LYS A 34 -16.74 10.71 9.19
C LYS A 34 -17.91 9.98 9.86
N ASN A 35 -17.64 9.25 10.91
CA ASN A 35 -18.64 8.52 11.69
C ASN A 35 -18.46 8.84 13.17
N LEU A 36 -19.47 9.47 13.78
CA LEU A 36 -19.42 9.89 15.19
C LEU A 36 -19.22 8.71 16.15
N ASN A 37 -19.81 7.56 15.86
CA ASN A 37 -19.68 6.39 16.73
C ASN A 37 -18.24 5.85 16.81
N SER A 38 -17.40 6.15 15.81
CA SER A 38 -15.99 5.73 15.83
C SER A 38 -15.16 6.44 16.91
N ILE A 39 -15.59 7.60 17.39
CA ILE A 39 -14.92 8.35 18.46
C ILE A 39 -14.92 7.55 19.76
N GLN A 40 -16.00 6.86 20.07
CA GLN A 40 -16.12 6.04 21.28
C GLN A 40 -15.11 4.89 21.23
N ASN A 41 -14.99 4.21 20.09
CA ASN A 41 -14.00 3.14 19.89
C ASN A 41 -12.56 3.68 19.98
N PHE A 42 -12.31 4.87 19.46
CA PHE A 42 -11.00 5.52 19.52
C PHE A 42 -10.58 5.86 20.95
N GLY A 43 -11.53 6.31 21.80
CA GLY A 43 -11.27 6.58 23.22
C GLY A 43 -10.99 5.34 24.07
N ALA A 44 -11.42 4.15 23.62
CA ALA A 44 -11.16 2.86 24.28
C ALA A 44 -9.92 2.15 23.75
N MET A 45 -9.18 2.75 22.82
CA MET A 45 -8.03 2.14 22.17
C MET A 45 -6.75 2.43 22.95
N ASP A 46 -6.04 1.37 23.36
CA ASP A 46 -4.76 1.48 24.05
C ASP A 46 -3.58 1.56 23.07
N VAL A 47 -3.70 0.91 21.90
CA VAL A 47 -2.67 0.84 20.88
C VAL A 47 -3.28 1.17 19.52
N LEU A 48 -2.71 2.16 18.83
CA LEU A 48 -3.03 2.51 17.45
C LEU A 48 -1.93 1.97 16.52
N CYS A 49 -2.25 0.94 15.75
CA CYS A 49 -1.40 0.46 14.67
C CYS A 49 -1.81 1.15 13.38
N THR A 50 -0.91 1.91 12.79
CA THR A 50 -1.17 2.61 11.55
C THR A 50 -0.03 2.39 10.56
N ASP A 51 -0.39 2.37 9.27
CA ASP A 51 0.61 2.48 8.21
C ASP A 51 1.11 3.95 8.18
N LYS A 52 2.42 4.12 8.31
CA LYS A 52 3.07 5.43 8.25
C LYS A 52 2.83 6.10 6.90
N THR A 53 2.79 5.31 5.83
CA THR A 53 2.65 5.78 4.46
C THR A 53 1.17 5.87 4.06
N GLY A 54 0.70 7.04 3.74
CA GLY A 54 -0.67 7.30 3.29
C GLY A 54 -1.72 7.42 4.39
N THR A 55 -1.41 7.14 5.66
CA THR A 55 -2.37 7.25 6.76
C THR A 55 -2.15 8.47 7.63
N LEU A 56 -0.90 8.77 7.99
CA LEU A 56 -0.53 9.87 8.88
C LEU A 56 0.27 10.99 8.20
N THR A 57 0.67 10.80 6.95
CA THR A 57 1.38 11.81 6.17
C THR A 57 0.42 12.64 5.31
N GLN A 58 0.94 13.64 4.63
CA GLN A 58 0.17 14.49 3.73
C GLN A 58 -0.56 13.66 2.64
N ASP A 59 -1.58 14.24 2.02
CA ASP A 59 -2.46 13.58 1.01
C ASP A 59 -1.71 13.04 -0.24
N LYS A 60 -0.41 13.21 -0.30
CA LYS A 60 0.44 12.74 -1.39
C LYS A 60 1.56 11.85 -0.87
N VAL A 61 1.70 10.68 -1.50
CA VAL A 61 2.85 9.77 -1.34
C VAL A 61 3.75 9.93 -2.56
N VAL A 62 5.05 9.96 -2.34
CA VAL A 62 6.06 10.04 -3.39
C VAL A 62 6.90 8.77 -3.34
N LEU A 63 7.11 8.13 -4.50
CA LEU A 63 8.04 7.01 -4.62
C LEU A 63 9.46 7.54 -4.66
N GLU A 64 10.24 7.23 -3.62
CA GLU A 64 11.62 7.69 -3.49
C GLU A 64 12.61 6.73 -4.16
N TYR A 65 12.49 5.44 -3.88
CA TYR A 65 13.41 4.40 -4.37
C TYR A 65 12.68 3.25 -5.06
N HIS A 66 13.30 2.71 -6.10
CA HIS A 66 12.95 1.43 -6.73
C HIS A 66 14.22 0.58 -6.90
N MET A 67 14.45 -0.30 -5.95
CA MET A 67 15.71 -1.01 -5.77
C MET A 67 15.58 -2.51 -6.05
N ASP A 68 16.66 -3.11 -6.56
CA ASP A 68 16.82 -4.54 -6.57
C ASP A 68 17.12 -5.10 -5.15
N VAL A 69 17.28 -6.40 -5.05
CA VAL A 69 17.55 -7.08 -3.76
C VAL A 69 18.90 -6.71 -3.14
N THR A 70 19.78 -6.05 -3.86
CA THR A 70 21.09 -5.56 -3.37
C THR A 70 21.04 -4.10 -2.90
N GLY A 71 19.88 -3.44 -3.02
CA GLY A 71 19.69 -2.03 -2.65
C GLY A 71 20.16 -1.04 -3.72
N LYS A 72 20.36 -1.50 -4.96
CA LYS A 72 20.69 -0.63 -6.10
C LYS A 72 19.42 -0.28 -6.87
N GLU A 73 19.35 0.98 -7.32
CA GLU A 73 18.28 1.43 -8.21
C GLU A 73 18.21 0.54 -9.47
N ASP A 74 17.02 0.05 -9.77
CA ASP A 74 16.76 -0.79 -10.94
C ASP A 74 15.45 -0.38 -11.61
N ILE A 75 15.54 0.08 -12.85
CA ILE A 75 14.38 0.51 -13.64
C ILE A 75 13.41 -0.63 -13.93
N ARG A 76 13.87 -1.87 -13.96
CA ARG A 76 13.01 -3.05 -14.16
C ARG A 76 12.07 -3.27 -12.98
N VAL A 77 12.50 -2.93 -11.77
CA VAL A 77 11.65 -2.97 -10.57
C VAL A 77 10.50 -1.97 -10.74
N LEU A 78 10.79 -0.76 -11.16
CA LEU A 78 9.77 0.27 -11.41
C LEU A 78 8.79 -0.17 -12.51
N ARG A 79 9.30 -0.74 -13.61
CA ARG A 79 8.46 -1.26 -14.70
C ARG A 79 7.48 -2.33 -14.22
N HIS A 80 7.95 -3.31 -13.46
CA HIS A 80 7.08 -4.36 -12.92
C HIS A 80 6.08 -3.80 -11.91
N ALA A 81 6.51 -2.89 -11.04
CA ALA A 81 5.60 -2.22 -10.10
C ALA A 81 4.49 -1.44 -10.83
N TYR A 82 4.85 -0.72 -11.88
CA TYR A 82 3.87 -0.02 -12.73
C TYR A 82 2.85 -0.98 -13.34
N LEU A 83 3.30 -2.07 -13.97
CA LEU A 83 2.41 -3.04 -14.60
C LEU A 83 1.42 -3.63 -13.60
N ASN A 84 1.86 -3.94 -12.40
CA ASN A 84 0.98 -4.43 -11.34
C ASN A 84 -0.02 -3.35 -10.89
N SER A 85 0.44 -2.13 -10.62
CA SER A 85 -0.41 -1.05 -10.11
C SER A 85 -1.38 -0.52 -11.16
N TYR A 86 -0.94 -0.41 -12.42
CA TYR A 86 -1.76 0.12 -13.50
C TYR A 86 -2.88 -0.84 -13.93
N PHE A 87 -2.57 -2.13 -14.06
CA PHE A 87 -3.52 -3.13 -14.57
C PHE A 87 -4.44 -3.74 -13.51
N GLN A 88 -4.24 -3.46 -12.23
CA GLN A 88 -5.21 -3.88 -11.21
C GLN A 88 -6.55 -3.16 -11.39
N THR A 89 -7.66 -3.87 -11.24
CA THR A 89 -9.01 -3.29 -11.37
C THR A 89 -9.58 -2.73 -10.08
N GLY A 90 -8.98 -3.05 -8.94
CA GLY A 90 -9.38 -2.55 -7.64
C GLY A 90 -9.08 -1.07 -7.44
N TYR A 91 -9.42 -0.58 -6.26
CA TYR A 91 -9.09 0.78 -5.85
C TYR A 91 -7.56 0.96 -5.82
N LYS A 92 -7.08 1.98 -6.57
CA LYS A 92 -5.67 2.38 -6.52
C LYS A 92 -5.41 3.20 -5.27
N ASN A 93 -4.58 2.68 -4.38
CA ASN A 93 -4.15 3.40 -3.18
C ASN A 93 -3.09 4.47 -3.53
N LEU A 94 -2.69 5.25 -2.54
CA LEU A 94 -1.70 6.31 -2.74
C LEU A 94 -0.34 5.80 -3.24
N MET A 95 0.05 4.59 -2.86
CA MET A 95 1.28 3.97 -3.34
C MET A 95 1.18 3.60 -4.82
N ASP A 96 0.06 3.04 -5.26
CA ASP A 96 -0.18 2.73 -6.67
C ASP A 96 -0.11 3.98 -7.53
N ILE A 97 -0.71 5.07 -7.07
CA ILE A 97 -0.68 6.37 -7.74
C ILE A 97 0.75 6.90 -7.81
N ALA A 98 1.51 6.83 -6.71
CA ALA A 98 2.91 7.26 -6.66
C ALA A 98 3.81 6.46 -7.63
N ILE A 99 3.59 5.16 -7.76
CA ILE A 99 4.31 4.30 -8.71
C ILE A 99 4.01 4.73 -10.15
N ILE A 100 2.75 4.98 -10.47
CA ILE A 100 2.33 5.39 -11.81
C ILE A 100 2.92 6.75 -12.15
N GLU A 101 2.79 7.74 -11.27
CA GLU A 101 3.36 9.09 -11.45
C GLU A 101 4.88 9.05 -11.64
N ARG A 102 5.60 8.31 -10.82
CA ARG A 102 7.05 8.17 -10.94
C ARG A 102 7.47 7.54 -12.26
N THR A 103 6.73 6.54 -12.74
CA THR A 103 7.00 5.89 -14.02
C THR A 103 6.79 6.86 -15.17
N GLU A 104 5.74 7.66 -15.15
CA GLU A 104 5.46 8.69 -16.17
C GLU A 104 6.54 9.78 -16.17
N GLU A 105 7.02 10.20 -15.01
CA GLU A 105 8.12 11.16 -14.90
C GLU A 105 9.43 10.63 -15.50
N GLU A 106 9.73 9.35 -15.30
CA GLU A 106 10.95 8.73 -15.80
C GLU A 106 10.85 8.23 -17.24
N GLU A 107 9.66 8.12 -17.81
CA GLU A 107 9.43 7.67 -19.19
C GLU A 107 10.22 8.51 -20.19
N ALA A 108 10.27 9.82 -20.00
CA ALA A 108 10.98 10.74 -20.88
C ALA A 108 12.49 10.49 -20.93
N ALA A 109 13.06 9.99 -19.84
CA ALA A 109 14.49 9.70 -19.69
C ALA A 109 14.87 8.26 -19.99
N ASN A 110 13.89 7.33 -20.00
CA ASN A 110 14.15 5.91 -20.12
C ASN A 110 13.16 5.20 -21.05
N HIS A 111 13.64 4.77 -22.22
CA HIS A 111 12.82 4.06 -23.20
C HIS A 111 12.25 2.72 -22.74
N GLN A 112 12.82 2.10 -21.71
CA GLN A 112 12.29 0.85 -21.13
C GLN A 112 10.94 1.05 -20.43
N LEU A 113 10.59 2.28 -20.10
CA LEU A 113 9.33 2.67 -19.48
C LEU A 113 8.32 3.24 -20.47
N ALA A 114 8.72 3.44 -21.74
CA ALA A 114 7.86 4.04 -22.74
C ALA A 114 6.73 3.11 -23.16
N ASP A 115 5.53 3.67 -23.30
CA ASP A 115 4.34 3.00 -23.83
C ASP A 115 3.97 1.67 -23.16
N LEU A 116 4.28 1.47 -21.89
CA LEU A 116 4.02 0.23 -21.17
C LEU A 116 2.55 -0.19 -21.22
N SER A 117 1.63 0.76 -21.09
CA SER A 117 0.19 0.51 -21.17
C SER A 117 -0.29 0.10 -22.58
N ALA A 118 0.47 0.41 -23.60
CA ALA A 118 0.20 0.04 -25.00
C ALA A 118 0.89 -1.28 -25.39
N VAL A 119 2.08 -1.53 -24.86
CA VAL A 119 2.88 -2.74 -25.13
C VAL A 119 2.36 -3.96 -24.40
N TYR A 120 1.83 -3.77 -23.20
CA TYR A 120 1.27 -4.85 -22.37
C TYR A 120 -0.24 -4.76 -22.31
N HIS A 121 -0.89 -5.90 -22.20
CA HIS A 121 -2.30 -5.97 -21.87
C HIS A 121 -2.55 -6.95 -20.73
N LYS A 122 -3.60 -6.70 -19.97
CA LYS A 122 -3.99 -7.55 -18.85
C LYS A 122 -4.65 -8.82 -19.37
N VAL A 123 -4.19 -9.96 -18.87
CA VAL A 123 -4.77 -11.28 -19.15
C VAL A 123 -5.64 -11.76 -17.98
N ASP A 124 -5.15 -11.58 -16.77
CA ASP A 124 -5.83 -12.05 -15.55
C ASP A 124 -5.39 -11.23 -14.34
N GLU A 125 -6.10 -11.41 -13.24
CA GLU A 125 -5.82 -10.74 -11.98
C GLU A 125 -6.22 -11.63 -10.80
N ILE A 126 -5.41 -11.64 -9.77
CA ILE A 126 -5.76 -12.18 -8.46
C ILE A 126 -5.83 -10.98 -7.51
N PRO A 127 -7.04 -10.53 -7.13
CA PRO A 127 -7.20 -9.36 -6.26
C PRO A 127 -6.52 -9.52 -4.91
N PHE A 128 -6.32 -8.40 -4.22
CA PHE A 128 -5.75 -8.41 -2.88
C PHE A 128 -6.57 -9.29 -1.94
N ASP A 129 -5.87 -10.18 -1.25
CA ASP A 129 -6.42 -11.11 -0.28
C ASP A 129 -5.76 -10.84 1.08
N PHE A 130 -6.56 -10.54 2.07
CA PHE A 130 -6.09 -10.25 3.44
C PHE A 130 -5.39 -11.44 4.10
N THR A 131 -5.73 -12.67 3.70
CA THR A 131 -5.08 -13.88 4.22
C THR A 131 -3.69 -14.05 3.62
N ARG A 132 -3.57 -13.87 2.31
CA ARG A 132 -2.30 -13.98 1.57
C ARG A 132 -1.49 -12.67 1.58
N ARG A 133 -2.12 -11.53 1.85
CA ARG A 133 -1.52 -10.18 1.92
C ARG A 133 -0.74 -9.80 0.66
N ARG A 134 -1.26 -10.20 -0.49
CA ARG A 134 -0.63 -9.94 -1.79
C ARG A 134 -1.68 -9.84 -2.90
N LEU A 135 -1.28 -9.16 -3.98
CA LEU A 135 -2.09 -8.94 -5.18
C LEU A 135 -1.25 -9.30 -6.41
N SER A 136 -1.86 -9.99 -7.36
CA SER A 136 -1.18 -10.39 -8.60
C SER A 136 -1.93 -9.91 -9.82
N THR A 137 -1.18 -9.51 -10.85
CA THR A 137 -1.69 -9.25 -12.20
C THR A 137 -0.94 -10.13 -13.19
N VAL A 138 -1.64 -10.64 -14.18
CA VAL A 138 -1.03 -11.35 -15.32
C VAL A 138 -1.14 -10.46 -16.54
N VAL A 139 0.00 -10.14 -17.12
CA VAL A 139 0.11 -9.31 -18.32
C VAL A 139 0.76 -10.08 -19.45
N GLU A 140 0.44 -9.71 -20.68
CA GLU A 140 1.01 -10.28 -21.89
C GLU A 140 1.58 -9.13 -22.74
N ASP A 141 2.80 -9.32 -23.24
CA ASP A 141 3.43 -8.36 -24.15
C ASP A 141 3.05 -8.61 -25.62
N THR A 142 3.54 -7.76 -26.50
CA THR A 142 3.27 -7.86 -27.95
C THR A 142 3.85 -9.14 -28.59
N SER A 143 4.80 -9.81 -27.95
CA SER A 143 5.36 -11.09 -28.41
C SER A 143 4.56 -12.31 -27.93
N GLY A 144 3.53 -12.11 -27.13
CA GLY A 144 2.73 -13.18 -26.52
C GLY A 144 3.32 -13.76 -25.23
N LYS A 145 4.39 -13.15 -24.70
CA LYS A 145 4.99 -13.57 -23.44
C LYS A 145 4.13 -13.09 -22.27
N ARG A 146 3.73 -14.02 -21.43
CA ARG A 146 2.94 -13.77 -20.22
C ARG A 146 3.81 -13.71 -18.98
N GLN A 147 3.50 -12.78 -18.10
CA GLN A 147 4.14 -12.64 -16.80
C GLN A 147 3.08 -12.43 -15.72
N MET A 148 3.25 -13.14 -14.61
CA MET A 148 2.50 -12.86 -13.39
C MET A 148 3.37 -11.99 -12.48
N ILE A 149 2.87 -10.81 -12.14
CA ILE A 149 3.56 -9.85 -11.29
C ILE A 149 2.78 -9.73 -10.00
N THR A 150 3.43 -10.05 -8.89
CA THR A 150 2.84 -10.07 -7.56
C THR A 150 3.52 -9.01 -6.68
N LYS A 151 2.71 -8.24 -5.96
CA LYS A 151 3.20 -7.33 -4.92
C LYS A 151 2.59 -7.68 -3.57
N GLY A 152 3.33 -7.45 -2.51
CA GLY A 152 2.91 -7.68 -1.13
C GLY A 152 3.94 -7.21 -0.13
N ALA A 153 3.66 -7.44 1.16
CA ALA A 153 4.61 -7.16 2.22
C ALA A 153 5.91 -7.96 2.03
N ILE A 154 7.03 -7.39 2.43
CA ILE A 154 8.35 -7.98 2.15
C ILE A 154 8.50 -9.37 2.74
N GLU A 155 8.04 -9.60 3.96
CA GLU A 155 8.12 -10.90 4.63
C GLU A 155 7.29 -11.96 3.88
N GLU A 156 6.09 -11.60 3.44
CA GLU A 156 5.22 -12.48 2.66
C GLU A 156 5.85 -12.85 1.31
N MET A 157 6.43 -11.86 0.63
CA MET A 157 7.09 -12.09 -0.65
C MET A 157 8.32 -12.97 -0.50
N LEU A 158 9.16 -12.76 0.51
CA LEU A 158 10.32 -13.59 0.79
C LEU A 158 9.95 -15.03 1.13
N SER A 159 8.80 -15.26 1.76
CA SER A 159 8.33 -16.60 2.12
C SER A 159 7.96 -17.46 0.91
N ILE A 160 7.55 -16.86 -0.20
CA ILE A 160 7.12 -17.56 -1.41
C ILE A 160 8.13 -17.55 -2.54
N CYS A 161 9.18 -16.72 -2.45
CA CYS A 161 10.22 -16.63 -3.46
C CYS A 161 11.29 -17.69 -3.23
N SER A 162 11.72 -18.34 -4.31
CA SER A 162 12.81 -19.31 -4.32
C SER A 162 14.11 -18.77 -4.93
N HIS A 163 14.01 -17.74 -5.77
CA HIS A 163 15.12 -17.13 -6.48
C HIS A 163 15.05 -15.61 -6.42
N ALA A 164 16.18 -14.97 -6.62
CA ALA A 164 16.30 -13.54 -6.79
C ALA A 164 17.05 -13.22 -8.08
N GLU A 165 16.59 -12.21 -8.80
CA GLU A 165 17.25 -11.70 -10.00
C GLU A 165 17.78 -10.29 -9.73
N TYR A 166 19.07 -10.11 -9.93
CA TYR A 166 19.75 -8.81 -9.86
C TYR A 166 20.98 -8.80 -10.76
N GLN A 167 21.27 -7.63 -11.32
CA GLN A 167 22.40 -7.45 -12.23
C GLN A 167 22.39 -8.43 -13.42
N GLY A 168 21.20 -8.80 -13.89
CA GLY A 168 21.02 -9.71 -15.04
C GLY A 168 21.17 -11.20 -14.73
N GLU A 169 21.42 -11.58 -13.48
CA GLU A 169 21.57 -12.97 -13.06
C GLU A 169 20.48 -13.43 -12.12
N VAL A 170 19.95 -14.63 -12.38
CA VAL A 170 18.98 -15.31 -11.50
C VAL A 170 19.75 -16.26 -10.57
N GLN A 171 19.61 -16.07 -9.28
CA GLN A 171 20.28 -16.85 -8.25
C GLN A 171 19.29 -17.42 -7.23
N PRO A 172 19.59 -18.58 -6.60
CA PRO A 172 18.78 -19.08 -5.49
C PRO A 172 18.71 -18.07 -4.34
N LEU A 173 17.54 -17.91 -3.76
CA LEU A 173 17.32 -17.04 -2.61
C LEU A 173 17.78 -17.78 -1.34
N THR A 174 19.03 -17.56 -0.95
CA THR A 174 19.61 -18.13 0.26
C THR A 174 19.17 -17.36 1.51
N ASP A 175 19.32 -17.96 2.71
CA ASP A 175 19.06 -17.29 3.97
C ASP A 175 19.91 -16.03 4.15
N GLN A 176 21.15 -16.06 3.67
CA GLN A 176 22.04 -14.90 3.69
C GLN A 176 21.50 -13.74 2.86
N ILE A 177 20.98 -14.01 1.66
CA ILE A 177 20.36 -12.99 0.80
C ILE A 177 19.06 -12.48 1.46
N ARG A 178 18.25 -13.35 2.04
CA ARG A 178 17.03 -12.94 2.78
C ARG A 178 17.36 -11.99 3.92
N GLN A 179 18.36 -12.29 4.72
CA GLN A 179 18.81 -11.44 5.82
C GLN A 179 19.34 -10.09 5.31
N ALA A 180 20.09 -10.09 4.22
CA ALA A 180 20.59 -8.86 3.59
C ALA A 180 19.44 -7.96 3.10
N ILE A 181 18.41 -8.54 2.49
CA ILE A 181 17.21 -7.81 2.06
C ILE A 181 16.49 -7.20 3.25
N LEU A 182 16.24 -7.96 4.31
CA LEU A 182 15.55 -7.49 5.52
C LEU A 182 16.34 -6.38 6.21
N LYS A 183 17.66 -6.47 6.22
CA LYS A 183 18.53 -5.41 6.74
C LYS A 183 18.41 -4.13 5.92
N THR A 184 18.44 -4.23 4.60
CA THR A 184 18.29 -3.08 3.71
C THR A 184 16.94 -2.38 3.94
N VAL A 185 15.87 -3.15 4.08
CA VAL A 185 14.52 -2.62 4.37
C VAL A 185 14.47 -1.93 5.74
N ALA A 186 15.11 -2.52 6.76
CA ALA A 186 15.19 -1.90 8.09
C ALA A 186 15.93 -0.56 8.05
N ASP A 187 17.07 -0.51 7.36
CA ASP A 187 17.89 0.72 7.21
C ASP A 187 17.13 1.85 6.47
N LEU A 188 16.22 1.49 5.56
CA LEU A 188 15.38 2.46 4.84
C LEU A 188 14.20 3.00 5.68
N ASN A 189 13.85 2.34 6.75
CA ASN A 189 12.75 2.73 7.64
C ASN A 189 13.20 3.61 8.83
N GLU A 190 14.50 3.83 9.00
CA GLU A 190 15.07 4.75 9.99
C GLU A 190 15.15 6.18 9.43
#